data_bf1880aa6d62d9d8755cfbca8b6be858
#
_entry.id   bf1880aa6d62d9d8755cfbca8b6be858
#
_cell.length_a   1.000
_cell.length_b   1.000
_cell.length_c   1.000
_cell.angle_alpha   90.00
_cell.angle_beta   90.00
_cell.angle_gamma   90.00
#
_symmetry.space_group_name_H-M   'P 1'
#
loop_
_entity.id
_entity.type
_entity.pdbx_description
1 polymer ?
#
loop_
_entity_poly.entity_id
_entity_poly.type
_entity_poly.pdbx_seq_one_letter_code
_entity_poly.pdbx_strand_id
1 'polypeptide(L)'
;SKHEEGIIEAEMDFLRRCHINGIQFYDWHNKHHWPLGGTMERIDEVYNDIANRLVYSEVLKKYIKVQHDYGMKCMFYNLCYGALDDAAADGVKEEWYIFKGANRTDKDFHGLPDSWKSNIFLLDPGNEQWQEYLAERNREVYTHFDFDGFHIDQLGYRADRYDWNTNSVNLPKTYAPLIK
;
A
#
# COMPACT_ATOMS: atom_id res chain seq x y z
N SER A 1 -4.05 -7.79 17.01
CA SER A 1 -4.44 -8.08 18.41
C SER A 1 -5.67 -7.28 18.77
N LYS A 2 -6.52 -7.86 19.61
CA LYS A 2 -7.61 -7.08 20.23
C LYS A 2 -6.97 -6.25 21.33
N HIS A 3 -7.08 -4.92 21.22
CA HIS A 3 -6.63 -4.03 22.29
C HIS A 3 -7.59 -4.12 23.50
N GLU A 4 -7.04 -3.96 24.70
CA GLU A 4 -7.85 -3.75 25.88
C GLU A 4 -8.66 -2.45 25.77
N GLU A 5 -9.75 -2.37 26.51
CA GLU A 5 -10.60 -1.18 26.51
C GLU A 5 -9.82 0.06 26.98
N GLY A 6 -9.94 1.16 26.26
CA GLY A 6 -9.29 2.43 26.58
C GLY A 6 -7.83 2.58 26.13
N ILE A 7 -7.17 1.53 25.63
CA ILE A 7 -5.78 1.64 25.17
C ILE A 7 -5.65 2.61 23.99
N ILE A 8 -6.52 2.48 22.98
CA ILE A 8 -6.47 3.31 21.77
C ILE A 8 -6.67 4.79 22.12
N GLU A 9 -7.64 5.07 22.98
CA GLU A 9 -7.92 6.42 23.46
C GLU A 9 -6.72 7.01 24.22
N ALA A 10 -6.08 6.22 25.07
CA ALA A 10 -4.91 6.65 25.85
C ALA A 10 -3.69 6.93 24.93
N GLU A 11 -3.44 6.07 23.95
CA GLU A 11 -2.36 6.27 22.97
C GLU A 11 -2.58 7.54 22.13
N MET A 12 -3.80 7.73 21.64
CA MET A 12 -4.13 8.90 20.83
C MET A 12 -4.11 10.19 21.65
N ASP A 13 -4.56 10.17 22.90
CA ASP A 13 -4.44 11.33 23.81
C ASP A 13 -2.97 11.67 24.09
N PHE A 14 -2.13 10.66 24.29
CA PHE A 14 -0.69 10.89 24.46
C PHE A 14 -0.08 11.58 23.24
N LEU A 15 -0.35 11.09 22.02
CA LEU A 15 0.16 11.68 20.79
C LEU A 15 -0.37 13.11 20.58
N ARG A 16 -1.66 13.35 20.85
CA ARG A 16 -2.25 14.70 20.81
C ARG A 16 -1.54 15.66 21.76
N ARG A 17 -1.23 15.24 22.99
CA ARG A 17 -0.47 16.06 23.96
C ARG A 17 0.98 16.32 23.51
N CYS A 18 1.54 15.46 22.67
CA CYS A 18 2.81 15.68 21.98
C CYS A 18 2.70 16.57 20.74
N HIS A 19 1.54 17.17 20.49
CA HIS A 19 1.24 18.00 19.31
C HIS A 19 1.35 17.25 17.98
N ILE A 20 1.18 15.93 17.97
CA ILE A 20 1.06 15.13 16.75
C ILE A 20 -0.36 15.34 16.20
N ASN A 21 -0.45 15.74 14.93
CA ASN A 21 -1.72 16.06 14.27
C ASN A 21 -2.03 15.15 13.08
N GLY A 22 -1.18 14.17 12.80
CA GLY A 22 -1.40 13.20 11.75
C GLY A 22 -0.61 11.93 12.00
N ILE A 23 -1.20 10.80 11.65
CA ILE A 23 -0.62 9.46 11.80
C ILE A 23 -0.77 8.71 10.50
N GLN A 24 0.26 7.94 10.13
CA GLN A 24 0.12 6.98 9.05
C GLN A 24 0.09 5.56 9.60
N PHE A 25 -0.72 4.71 8.97
CA PHE A 25 -0.77 3.28 9.23
C PHE A 25 0.23 2.60 8.31
N TYR A 26 1.35 2.15 8.87
CA TYR A 26 2.41 1.45 8.14
C TYR A 26 2.14 -0.07 8.13
N ASP A 27 2.41 -0.73 6.98
CA ASP A 27 2.26 -2.20 6.82
C ASP A 27 0.92 -2.76 7.35
N TRP A 28 -0.16 -2.03 7.15
CA TRP A 28 -1.52 -2.43 7.56
C TRP A 28 -2.24 -3.25 6.50
N HIS A 29 -1.80 -3.12 5.25
CA HIS A 29 -2.49 -3.57 4.05
C HIS A 29 -2.29 -5.09 3.80
N ASN A 30 -3.27 -5.69 3.15
CA ASN A 30 -3.23 -7.11 2.78
C ASN A 30 -2.10 -7.40 1.78
N LYS A 31 -2.09 -6.69 0.65
CA LYS A 31 -1.05 -6.77 -0.40
C LYS A 31 -0.77 -5.38 -0.95
N HIS A 32 0.41 -5.13 -1.51
CA HIS A 32 0.69 -3.83 -2.13
C HIS A 32 -0.21 -3.55 -3.33
N HIS A 33 -0.47 -4.55 -4.18
CA HIS A 33 -1.34 -4.43 -5.35
C HIS A 33 -2.84 -4.55 -5.01
N TRP A 34 -3.19 -5.04 -3.83
CA TRP A 34 -4.56 -5.10 -3.32
C TRP A 34 -4.57 -4.79 -1.82
N PRO A 35 -4.56 -3.51 -1.44
CA PRO A 35 -4.37 -3.10 -0.05
C PRO A 35 -5.47 -3.55 0.89
N LEU A 36 -6.73 -3.56 0.43
CA LEU A 36 -7.87 -3.96 1.26
C LEU A 36 -7.83 -5.45 1.59
N GLY A 37 -8.03 -5.81 2.84
CA GLY A 37 -8.41 -7.16 3.24
C GLY A 37 -9.92 -7.35 2.98
N GLY A 38 -10.24 -7.97 1.84
CA GLY A 38 -11.63 -8.13 1.39
C GLY A 38 -11.87 -7.60 -0.02
N THR A 39 -13.10 -7.19 -0.29
CA THR A 39 -13.55 -6.66 -1.59
C THR A 39 -14.34 -5.36 -1.41
N MET A 40 -14.72 -4.73 -2.53
CA MET A 40 -15.60 -3.55 -2.52
C MET A 40 -16.92 -3.79 -1.76
N GLU A 41 -17.47 -5.00 -1.84
CA GLU A 41 -18.76 -5.35 -1.23
C GLU A 41 -18.63 -5.74 0.23
N ARG A 42 -17.46 -6.29 0.63
CA ARG A 42 -17.27 -6.83 1.97
C ARG A 42 -15.82 -6.77 2.41
N ILE A 43 -15.60 -6.12 3.53
CA ILE A 43 -14.32 -6.15 4.24
C ILE A 43 -14.19 -7.44 5.06
N ASP A 44 -12.99 -8.01 5.10
CA ASP A 44 -12.67 -9.11 6.01
C ASP A 44 -12.54 -8.58 7.44
N GLU A 45 -13.14 -9.29 8.40
CA GLU A 45 -13.02 -8.92 9.82
C GLU A 45 -11.58 -9.02 10.31
N VAL A 46 -10.85 -10.02 9.79
CA VAL A 46 -9.45 -10.29 10.11
C VAL A 46 -8.74 -10.74 8.85
N TYR A 47 -7.58 -10.18 8.60
CA TYR A 47 -6.70 -10.59 7.48
C TYR A 47 -5.23 -10.53 7.92
N ASN A 48 -4.33 -11.10 7.12
CA ASN A 48 -2.90 -10.94 7.33
C ASN A 48 -2.37 -9.76 6.52
N ASP A 49 -1.54 -8.92 7.15
CA ASP A 49 -0.76 -7.92 6.43
C ASP A 49 0.38 -8.57 5.60
N ILE A 50 1.19 -7.74 4.94
CA ILE A 50 2.31 -8.21 4.11
C ILE A 50 3.39 -8.98 4.89
N ALA A 51 3.48 -8.76 6.21
CA ALA A 51 4.41 -9.45 7.11
C ALA A 51 3.75 -10.66 7.83
N ASN A 52 2.59 -11.13 7.36
CA ASN A 52 1.79 -12.21 7.95
C ASN A 52 1.33 -11.95 9.39
N ARG A 53 1.18 -10.68 9.80
CA ARG A 53 0.59 -10.31 11.09
C ARG A 53 -0.91 -10.12 10.94
N LEU A 54 -1.66 -10.49 12.00
CA LEU A 54 -3.11 -10.33 12.02
C LEU A 54 -3.51 -8.84 12.15
N VAL A 55 -4.33 -8.40 11.23
CA VAL A 55 -4.99 -7.09 11.24
C VAL A 55 -6.49 -7.31 11.47
N TYR A 56 -7.06 -6.57 12.42
CA TYR A 56 -8.48 -6.59 12.74
C TYR A 56 -9.11 -5.30 12.23
N SER A 57 -10.02 -5.39 11.27
CA SER A 57 -10.62 -4.24 10.60
C SER A 57 -11.33 -3.29 11.57
N GLU A 58 -12.03 -3.82 12.57
CA GLU A 58 -12.72 -2.99 13.56
C GLU A 58 -11.76 -2.25 14.50
N VAL A 59 -10.57 -2.83 14.78
CA VAL A 59 -9.52 -2.12 15.54
C VAL A 59 -8.98 -0.96 14.72
N LEU A 60 -8.75 -1.17 13.43
CA LEU A 60 -8.29 -0.12 12.52
C LEU A 60 -9.30 1.04 12.44
N LYS A 61 -10.58 0.73 12.24
CA LYS A 61 -11.67 1.71 12.25
C LYS A 61 -11.75 2.49 13.56
N LYS A 62 -11.55 1.81 14.69
CA LYS A 62 -11.53 2.47 16.01
C LYS A 62 -10.35 3.45 16.12
N TYR A 63 -9.15 3.08 15.67
CA TYR A 63 -8.01 4.01 15.62
C TYR A 63 -8.31 5.25 14.78
N ILE A 64 -8.84 5.06 13.57
CA ILE A 64 -9.21 6.17 12.68
C ILE A 64 -10.23 7.10 13.34
N LYS A 65 -11.29 6.52 13.93
CA LYS A 65 -12.32 7.28 14.62
C LYS A 65 -11.76 8.10 15.78
N VAL A 66 -10.96 7.50 16.66
CA VAL A 66 -10.40 8.20 17.83
C VAL A 66 -9.42 9.29 17.40
N GLN A 67 -8.65 9.09 16.32
CA GLN A 67 -7.83 10.15 15.74
C GLN A 67 -8.67 11.35 15.30
N HIS A 68 -9.76 11.09 14.58
CA HIS A 68 -10.68 12.16 14.16
C HIS A 68 -11.35 12.86 15.35
N ASP A 69 -11.76 12.11 16.38
CA ASP A 69 -12.34 12.68 17.61
C ASP A 69 -11.36 13.65 18.31
N TYR A 70 -10.05 13.44 18.15
CA TYR A 70 -8.99 14.33 18.66
C TYR A 70 -8.49 15.37 17.65
N GLY A 71 -9.12 15.48 16.48
CA GLY A 71 -8.77 16.44 15.44
C GLY A 71 -7.49 16.11 14.68
N MET A 72 -7.04 14.86 14.76
CA MET A 72 -5.90 14.37 13.99
C MET A 72 -6.34 13.84 12.63
N LYS A 73 -5.40 13.82 11.68
CA LYS A 73 -5.55 13.20 10.36
C LYS A 73 -4.90 11.83 10.32
N CYS A 74 -5.45 10.94 9.49
CA CYS A 74 -4.90 9.61 9.30
C CYS A 74 -4.72 9.27 7.82
N MET A 75 -3.62 8.60 7.52
CA MET A 75 -3.30 8.15 6.16
C MET A 75 -2.99 6.67 6.16
N PHE A 76 -3.36 5.98 5.10
CA PHE A 76 -2.81 4.65 4.87
C PHE A 76 -1.53 4.71 4.05
N TYR A 77 -0.62 3.79 4.34
CA TYR A 77 0.63 3.61 3.64
C TYR A 77 0.50 2.58 2.53
N ASN A 78 1.15 2.81 1.40
CA ASN A 78 1.43 1.77 0.42
C ASN A 78 2.64 2.14 -0.45
N LEU A 79 3.41 1.13 -0.89
CA LEU A 79 4.34 1.23 -2.00
C LEU A 79 3.52 1.15 -3.29
N CYS A 80 3.25 2.30 -3.92
CA CYS A 80 2.24 2.47 -4.96
C CYS A 80 2.55 1.82 -6.33
N TYR A 81 3.67 1.14 -6.47
CA TYR A 81 4.04 0.40 -7.69
C TYR A 81 4.68 -0.95 -7.36
N GLY A 82 4.18 -1.59 -6.31
CA GLY A 82 4.62 -2.91 -5.88
C GLY A 82 3.52 -3.97 -5.97
N ALA A 83 3.92 -5.20 -6.30
CA ALA A 83 3.04 -6.35 -6.33
C ALA A 83 3.72 -7.56 -5.70
N LEU A 84 2.95 -8.43 -5.06
CA LEU A 84 3.43 -9.69 -4.53
C LEU A 84 3.51 -10.76 -5.64
N ASP A 85 4.05 -11.94 -5.34
CA ASP A 85 4.26 -13.00 -6.32
C ASP A 85 2.95 -13.64 -6.84
N ASP A 86 1.87 -13.53 -6.07
CA ASP A 86 0.54 -14.03 -6.44
C ASP A 86 -0.32 -13.02 -7.23
N ALA A 87 0.22 -11.85 -7.57
CA ALA A 87 -0.53 -10.72 -8.14
C ALA A 87 -1.21 -11.02 -9.49
N ALA A 88 -0.70 -11.98 -10.24
CA ALA A 88 -1.33 -12.41 -11.49
C ALA A 88 -2.74 -12.97 -11.28
N ALA A 89 -2.97 -13.66 -10.16
CA ALA A 89 -4.30 -14.16 -9.78
C ALA A 89 -5.28 -13.03 -9.45
N ASP A 90 -4.77 -11.88 -9.03
CA ASP A 90 -5.52 -10.68 -8.68
C ASP A 90 -5.66 -9.69 -9.87
N GLY A 91 -5.23 -10.09 -11.07
CA GLY A 91 -5.41 -9.33 -12.31
C GLY A 91 -4.23 -8.41 -12.68
N VAL A 92 -3.13 -8.43 -11.93
CA VAL A 92 -1.90 -7.71 -12.31
C VAL A 92 -1.28 -8.41 -13.52
N LYS A 93 -0.95 -7.64 -14.55
CA LYS A 93 -0.46 -8.19 -15.80
C LYS A 93 1.07 -8.15 -15.88
N GLU A 94 1.63 -9.13 -16.59
CA GLU A 94 3.07 -9.28 -16.75
C GLU A 94 3.72 -8.06 -17.44
N GLU A 95 3.02 -7.45 -18.37
CA GLU A 95 3.46 -6.28 -19.10
C GLU A 95 3.52 -4.98 -18.28
N TRP A 96 3.06 -5.00 -17.03
CA TRP A 96 3.11 -3.85 -16.14
C TRP A 96 4.40 -3.78 -15.31
N TYR A 97 5.19 -4.87 -15.25
CA TYR A 97 6.42 -4.91 -14.46
C TYR A 97 7.57 -4.15 -15.12
N ILE A 98 8.49 -3.66 -14.29
CA ILE A 98 9.80 -3.16 -14.73
C ILE A 98 10.87 -4.23 -14.53
N PHE A 99 11.87 -4.18 -15.41
CA PHE A 99 12.95 -5.16 -15.48
C PHE A 99 14.31 -4.51 -15.28
N LYS A 100 15.26 -5.26 -14.72
CA LYS A 100 16.64 -4.80 -14.54
C LYS A 100 17.42 -4.73 -15.87
N GLY A 101 16.98 -5.46 -16.88
CA GLY A 101 17.58 -5.47 -18.22
C GLY A 101 16.55 -5.58 -19.33
N ALA A 102 16.91 -5.11 -20.53
CA ALA A 102 16.06 -5.12 -21.72
C ALA A 102 15.68 -6.55 -22.20
N ASN A 103 16.37 -7.58 -21.74
CA ASN A 103 16.03 -8.98 -22.04
C ASN A 103 14.79 -9.49 -21.27
N ARG A 104 14.26 -8.75 -20.29
CA ARG A 104 13.09 -9.07 -19.48
C ARG A 104 13.17 -10.38 -18.68
N THR A 105 14.37 -10.84 -18.37
CA THR A 105 14.55 -12.08 -17.60
C THR A 105 14.51 -11.87 -16.10
N ASP A 106 14.68 -10.62 -15.63
CA ASP A 106 14.86 -10.30 -14.22
C ASP A 106 14.02 -9.06 -13.86
N LYS A 107 12.85 -9.31 -13.27
CA LYS A 107 12.01 -8.25 -12.70
C LYS A 107 12.75 -7.51 -11.60
N ASP A 108 12.56 -6.22 -11.51
CA ASP A 108 13.04 -5.47 -10.35
C ASP A 108 12.17 -5.75 -9.12
N PHE A 109 12.78 -5.84 -7.94
CA PHE A 109 12.07 -6.17 -6.71
C PHE A 109 12.78 -5.65 -5.47
N HIS A 110 12.02 -5.56 -4.37
CA HIS A 110 12.54 -5.46 -3.01
C HIS A 110 12.51 -6.83 -2.36
N GLY A 111 13.67 -7.31 -1.92
CA GLY A 111 13.77 -8.54 -1.14
C GLY A 111 13.20 -8.33 0.27
N LEU A 112 12.35 -9.25 0.71
CA LEU A 112 11.78 -9.27 2.05
C LEU A 112 12.16 -10.57 2.77
N PRO A 113 12.03 -10.62 4.12
CA PRO A 113 12.26 -11.86 4.87
C PRO A 113 11.33 -12.99 4.42
N ASP A 114 11.79 -14.22 4.44
CA ASP A 114 11.01 -15.41 4.05
C ASP A 114 9.72 -15.62 4.88
N SER A 115 9.65 -15.01 6.06
CA SER A 115 8.44 -15.03 6.90
C SER A 115 7.33 -14.11 6.41
N TRP A 116 7.61 -13.21 5.47
CA TRP A 116 6.62 -12.33 4.85
C TRP A 116 5.91 -13.04 3.70
N LYS A 117 4.85 -12.44 3.16
CA LYS A 117 4.06 -13.07 2.09
C LYS A 117 4.89 -13.41 0.85
N SER A 118 5.70 -12.46 0.37
CA SER A 118 6.67 -12.63 -0.72
C SER A 118 7.59 -11.42 -0.81
N ASN A 119 8.50 -11.43 -1.79
CA ASN A 119 9.17 -10.20 -2.26
C ASN A 119 8.15 -9.24 -2.90
N ILE A 120 8.51 -7.97 -2.99
CA ILE A 120 7.70 -6.95 -3.67
C ILE A 120 8.29 -6.72 -5.05
N PHE A 121 7.64 -7.22 -6.09
CA PHE A 121 8.02 -6.97 -7.48
C PHE A 121 7.52 -5.61 -7.95
N LEU A 122 8.34 -4.87 -8.68
CA LEU A 122 8.04 -3.49 -9.02
C LEU A 122 7.40 -3.38 -10.40
N LEU A 123 6.40 -2.51 -10.46
CA LEU A 123 5.66 -2.18 -11.69
C LEU A 123 6.11 -0.83 -12.24
N ASP A 124 5.81 -0.57 -13.49
CA ASP A 124 6.05 0.73 -14.09
C ASP A 124 5.01 1.76 -13.60
N PRO A 125 5.43 2.76 -12.82
CA PRO A 125 4.51 3.81 -12.36
C PRO A 125 3.92 4.63 -13.51
N GLY A 126 4.56 4.64 -14.69
CA GLY A 126 4.08 5.30 -15.89
C GLY A 126 3.06 4.50 -16.70
N ASN A 127 2.81 3.25 -16.36
CA ASN A 127 1.84 2.41 -17.05
C ASN A 127 0.41 2.81 -16.66
N GLU A 128 -0.37 3.32 -17.62
CA GLU A 128 -1.73 3.83 -17.38
C GLU A 128 -2.68 2.74 -16.85
N GLN A 129 -2.57 1.51 -17.34
CA GLN A 129 -3.43 0.41 -16.89
C GLN A 129 -3.11 0.01 -15.44
N TRP A 130 -1.85 0.08 -15.02
CA TRP A 130 -1.47 -0.08 -13.62
C TRP A 130 -2.03 1.05 -12.76
N GLN A 131 -1.95 2.29 -13.22
CA GLN A 131 -2.50 3.45 -12.51
C GLN A 131 -4.02 3.30 -12.30
N GLU A 132 -4.76 2.91 -13.33
CA GLU A 132 -6.21 2.64 -13.25
C GLU A 132 -6.53 1.50 -12.27
N TYR A 133 -5.77 0.40 -12.34
CA TYR A 133 -5.91 -0.72 -11.42
C TYR A 133 -5.69 -0.27 -9.95
N LEU A 134 -4.59 0.43 -9.68
CA LEU A 134 -4.28 0.91 -8.34
C LEU A 134 -5.32 1.90 -7.82
N ALA A 135 -5.80 2.80 -8.67
CA ALA A 135 -6.84 3.76 -8.32
C ALA A 135 -8.13 3.04 -7.89
N GLU A 136 -8.51 1.97 -8.59
CA GLU A 136 -9.66 1.14 -8.20
C GLU A 136 -9.43 0.46 -6.85
N ARG A 137 -8.26 -0.15 -6.63
CA ARG A 137 -7.92 -0.78 -5.34
C ARG A 137 -7.89 0.23 -4.18
N ASN A 138 -7.41 1.44 -4.42
CA ASN A 138 -7.45 2.51 -3.41
C ASN A 138 -8.89 3.00 -3.14
N ARG A 139 -9.75 3.03 -4.15
CA ARG A 139 -11.18 3.38 -3.98
C ARG A 139 -11.88 2.39 -3.05
N GLU A 140 -11.55 1.09 -3.14
CA GLU A 140 -12.05 0.09 -2.19
C GLU A 140 -11.62 0.41 -0.74
N VAL A 141 -10.38 0.83 -0.53
CA VAL A 141 -9.90 1.24 0.81
C VAL A 141 -10.74 2.39 1.35
N TYR A 142 -10.92 3.45 0.58
CA TYR A 142 -11.71 4.63 1.00
C TYR A 142 -13.20 4.33 1.18
N THR A 143 -13.72 3.26 0.56
CA THR A 143 -15.13 2.84 0.77
C THR A 143 -15.34 2.24 2.16
N HIS A 144 -14.32 1.59 2.71
CA HIS A 144 -14.41 0.86 3.98
C HIS A 144 -13.77 1.55 5.16
N PHE A 145 -12.82 2.46 4.91
CA PHE A 145 -12.07 3.16 5.94
C PHE A 145 -12.07 4.67 5.67
N ASP A 146 -12.34 5.45 6.70
CA ASP A 146 -12.39 6.91 6.65
C ASP A 146 -10.98 7.53 6.76
N PHE A 147 -10.05 7.10 5.90
CA PHE A 147 -8.73 7.69 5.80
C PHE A 147 -8.79 9.07 5.16
N ASP A 148 -7.99 10.02 5.66
CA ASP A 148 -7.87 11.37 5.09
C ASP A 148 -6.93 11.44 3.90
N GLY A 149 -6.10 10.45 3.70
CA GLY A 149 -5.11 10.48 2.64
C GLY A 149 -4.34 9.17 2.45
N PHE A 150 -3.47 9.21 1.48
CA PHE A 150 -2.61 8.12 1.06
C PHE A 150 -1.15 8.53 1.17
N HIS A 151 -0.38 7.81 1.96
CA HIS A 151 1.08 7.98 2.03
C HIS A 151 1.74 7.09 0.99
N ILE A 152 2.31 7.72 -0.04
CA ILE A 152 3.00 7.06 -1.15
C ILE A 152 4.47 6.91 -0.79
N ASP A 153 4.98 5.68 -0.81
CA ASP A 153 6.37 5.38 -0.52
C ASP A 153 7.18 5.03 -1.78
N GLN A 154 8.51 5.07 -1.62
CA GLN A 154 9.51 4.65 -2.60
C GLN A 154 9.59 5.52 -3.88
N LEU A 155 9.17 6.79 -3.81
CA LEU A 155 9.31 7.75 -4.91
C LEU A 155 10.77 8.24 -5.07
N GLY A 156 11.73 7.32 -5.02
CA GLY A 156 13.15 7.60 -5.10
C GLY A 156 13.76 7.23 -6.45
N TYR A 157 15.03 7.59 -6.61
CA TYR A 157 15.81 7.18 -7.78
C TYR A 157 16.11 5.67 -7.70
N ARG A 158 16.00 5.03 -8.85
CA ARG A 158 16.52 3.67 -9.09
C ARG A 158 17.41 3.72 -10.34
N ALA A 159 18.35 2.78 -10.43
CA ALA A 159 19.17 2.64 -11.63
C ALA A 159 18.28 2.38 -12.87
N ASP A 160 18.90 2.40 -14.05
CA ASP A 160 18.20 2.18 -15.31
C ASP A 160 17.32 0.92 -15.26
N ARG A 161 16.09 1.08 -15.67
CA ARG A 161 15.08 0.02 -15.73
C ARG A 161 14.46 0.01 -17.12
N TYR A 162 13.79 -1.08 -17.44
CA TYR A 162 13.17 -1.30 -18.73
C TYR A 162 11.72 -1.73 -18.55
N ASP A 163 10.85 -1.23 -19.41
CA ASP A 163 9.46 -1.67 -19.50
C ASP A 163 9.34 -3.01 -20.26
N TRP A 164 8.12 -3.50 -20.39
CA TRP A 164 7.82 -4.68 -21.18
C TRP A 164 8.25 -4.57 -22.66
N ASN A 165 8.21 -3.39 -23.22
CA ASN A 165 8.58 -3.14 -24.61
C ASN A 165 10.08 -2.86 -24.78
N THR A 166 10.88 -3.11 -23.74
CA THR A 166 12.34 -2.90 -23.71
C THR A 166 12.79 -1.44 -23.79
N ASN A 167 11.87 -0.50 -23.59
CA ASN A 167 12.22 0.91 -23.49
C ASN A 167 12.83 1.20 -22.11
N SER A 168 13.80 2.11 -22.10
CA SER A 168 14.35 2.60 -20.83
C SER A 168 13.31 3.44 -20.09
N VAL A 169 13.08 3.10 -18.82
CA VAL A 169 12.12 3.79 -17.93
C VAL A 169 12.88 4.74 -17.00
N ASN A 170 12.58 6.03 -17.10
CA ASN A 170 13.05 7.04 -16.16
C ASN A 170 12.01 7.19 -15.03
N LEU A 171 12.14 6.38 -13.96
CA LEU A 171 11.17 6.33 -12.87
C LEU A 171 10.81 7.70 -12.27
N PRO A 172 11.75 8.63 -11.98
CA PRO A 172 11.39 9.96 -11.47
C PRO A 172 10.41 10.73 -12.35
N LYS A 173 10.41 10.51 -13.66
CA LYS A 173 9.47 11.16 -14.58
C LYS A 173 8.08 10.52 -14.60
N THR A 174 7.94 9.30 -14.09
CA THR A 174 6.66 8.56 -14.06
C THR A 174 5.86 8.80 -12.79
N TYR A 175 6.47 9.34 -11.74
CA TYR A 175 5.78 9.53 -10.46
C TYR A 175 4.70 10.62 -10.49
N ALA A 176 4.94 11.72 -11.19
CA ALA A 176 3.95 12.80 -11.26
C ALA A 176 2.64 12.40 -11.98
N PRO A 177 2.67 11.64 -13.10
CA PRO A 177 1.46 11.05 -13.67
C PRO A 177 0.73 10.07 -12.74
N LEU A 178 1.46 9.25 -11.98
CA LEU A 178 0.88 8.29 -11.05
C LEU A 178 0.07 8.96 -9.92
N ILE A 179 0.48 10.17 -9.49
CA ILE A 179 -0.12 10.87 -8.34
C ILE A 179 -1.31 11.76 -8.76
N LYS A 180 -1.50 12.02 -10.03
CA LYS A 180 -2.61 12.84 -10.55
C LYS A 180 -3.93 12.09 -10.63
#